data_02fd8a052c372b8e4a8e1267b03d663e
#
_entry.id   02fd8a052c372b8e4a8e1267b03d663e
#
_cell.length_a   1.000
_cell.length_b   1.000
_cell.length_c   1.000
_cell.angle_alpha   90.00
_cell.angle_beta   90.00
_cell.angle_gamma   90.00
#
_symmetry.space_group_name_H-M   'P 1'
#
loop_
_entity.id
_entity.type
_entity.pdbx_description
1 polymer ?
#
loop_
_entity_poly.entity_id
_entity_poly.type
_entity_poly.pdbx_seq_one_letter_code
_entity_poly.pdbx_strand_id
1 'polypeptide(L)'
;MRRLTAPLVAAWLGLSGVALASLAVVTPAEAQQAGGWRKEVADKAKAAQEAGQAGNYKEAIRLLQEAKAKGPLQPAEEQGVNELLIWAASGAKDYRLLAATIEERLATGRVRGNDQIQKLNVLAGTYYTLGDLRKTVSTTEQLIKARGGTGTADDLILLGQAQFQLKNYQAAAATLEQAYPAARRAGKSQAIQVKLLETLNAAYFELKNDQKRLETLHQLMVIQPKTSVFDQLVSQYQRTSANDPVAMINLYRLGARTNVLAKDHFAKYADVALDVSSPGEAARMLERGMASGAIARDDRNQRLLADAKQQLEALKKGLDQQEREARAIPAGEQDARLALTFYTLGNYAKAAEAAKRALEKGRLNRPDDVHMLLGVALMELKRGKEAIPSFEAAEKANPKVAGVAEVWRDVAGG
;
A
#
# COMPACT_ATOMS: atom_id res chain seq x y z
N MET A 1 18.60 -6.07 10.42
CA MET A 1 17.86 -4.84 10.79
C MET A 1 18.61 -3.62 10.23
N ARG A 2 18.28 -3.19 9.02
CA ARG A 2 18.82 -1.93 8.48
C ARG A 2 17.94 -0.80 9.01
N ARG A 3 18.54 0.13 9.74
CA ARG A 3 17.89 1.38 10.16
C ARG A 3 17.35 2.07 8.91
N LEU A 4 16.04 2.33 8.88
CA LEU A 4 15.41 3.23 7.92
C LEU A 4 15.96 4.63 8.21
N THR A 5 17.00 5.01 7.47
CA THR A 5 17.71 6.27 7.64
C THR A 5 16.94 7.41 6.97
N ALA A 6 17.06 8.57 7.54
CA ALA A 6 16.39 9.84 7.28
C ALA A 6 16.26 10.40 5.83
N PRO A 7 16.83 9.86 4.74
CA PRO A 7 16.66 10.48 3.43
C PRO A 7 15.29 10.27 2.78
N LEU A 8 14.38 9.47 3.38
CA LEU A 8 13.02 9.25 2.84
C LEU A 8 12.03 10.39 3.15
N VAL A 9 12.38 11.32 4.04
CA VAL A 9 11.53 12.44 4.46
C VAL A 9 11.38 13.49 3.35
N ALA A 10 12.43 13.73 2.56
CA ALA A 10 12.44 14.78 1.54
C ALA A 10 11.59 14.46 0.29
N ALA A 11 11.36 13.19 -0.01
CA ALA A 11 10.61 12.77 -1.20
C ALA A 11 9.09 12.96 -1.09
N TRP A 12 8.56 13.15 0.13
CA TRP A 12 7.13 13.33 0.36
C TRP A 12 6.66 14.78 0.27
N LEU A 13 7.55 15.75 0.55
CA LEU A 13 7.23 17.18 0.44
C LEU A 13 7.11 17.65 -1.02
N GLY A 14 7.63 16.87 -1.97
CA GLY A 14 7.45 17.12 -3.41
C GLY A 14 6.08 16.75 -3.94
N LEU A 15 5.26 16.00 -3.19
CA LEU A 15 3.94 15.54 -3.61
C LEU A 15 2.79 16.30 -2.93
N SER A 16 2.99 16.85 -1.74
CA SER A 16 2.18 17.95 -1.25
C SER A 16 2.72 19.23 -1.87
N GLY A 17 2.46 19.43 -3.14
CA GLY A 17 2.42 20.77 -3.70
C GLY A 17 1.37 21.52 -2.89
N VAL A 18 1.79 22.05 -1.73
CA VAL A 18 1.14 23.24 -1.20
C VAL A 18 1.35 24.23 -2.31
N ALA A 19 0.45 24.22 -3.28
CA ALA A 19 0.24 25.33 -4.13
C ALA A 19 -0.06 26.47 -3.15
N LEU A 20 0.96 27.25 -2.86
CA LEU A 20 0.80 28.60 -2.35
C LEU A 20 0.16 29.43 -3.47
N ALA A 21 -0.85 28.80 -4.12
CA ALA A 21 -1.71 29.43 -5.09
C ALA A 21 -2.49 30.48 -4.33
N SER A 22 -2.08 31.71 -4.54
CA SER A 22 -2.81 32.93 -4.21
C SER A 22 -3.32 32.97 -2.75
N LEU A 23 -2.39 33.16 -1.80
CA LEU A 23 -2.72 34.08 -0.73
C LEU A 23 -3.07 35.40 -1.45
N ALA A 24 -4.35 35.78 -1.45
CA ALA A 24 -4.73 37.13 -1.83
C ALA A 24 -4.11 38.04 -0.76
N VAL A 25 -2.86 38.42 -0.99
CA VAL A 25 -2.19 39.40 -0.18
C VAL A 25 -2.86 40.73 -0.55
N VAL A 26 -3.67 41.27 0.37
CA VAL A 26 -4.13 42.65 0.24
C VAL A 26 -2.89 43.48 0.04
N THR A 27 -2.75 44.08 -1.13
CA THR A 27 -1.56 44.82 -1.45
C THR A 27 -1.44 45.99 -0.46
N PRO A 28 -0.23 46.35 0.02
CA PRO A 28 -0.04 47.51 0.90
C PRO A 28 -0.67 48.78 0.32
N ALA A 29 -0.76 48.90 -1.00
CA ALA A 29 -1.41 50.03 -1.68
C ALA A 29 -2.94 50.05 -1.47
N GLU A 30 -3.62 48.89 -1.50
CA GLU A 30 -5.05 48.79 -1.21
C GLU A 30 -5.35 49.04 0.28
N ALA A 31 -4.46 48.56 1.17
CA ALA A 31 -4.55 48.79 2.61
C ALA A 31 -4.34 50.28 2.99
N GLN A 32 -3.50 50.97 2.25
CA GLN A 32 -3.23 52.40 2.46
C GLN A 32 -4.40 53.30 1.99
N GLN A 33 -5.09 52.91 0.92
CA GLN A 33 -6.30 53.58 0.44
C GLN A 33 -7.50 53.38 1.37
N ALA A 34 -7.53 52.26 2.14
CA ALA A 34 -8.55 51.98 3.11
C ALA A 34 -8.35 52.64 4.50
N GLY A 35 -7.32 53.50 4.68
CA GLY A 35 -7.11 54.31 5.86
C GLY A 35 -6.60 53.59 7.10
N GLY A 36 -5.93 52.42 6.97
CA GLY A 36 -5.66 51.55 8.10
C GLY A 36 -4.20 51.31 8.51
N TRP A 37 -3.20 51.69 7.70
CA TRP A 37 -1.79 51.41 8.00
C TRP A 37 -0.98 52.67 8.23
N ARG A 38 -0.13 52.66 9.25
CA ARG A 38 0.86 53.72 9.44
C ARG A 38 1.85 53.71 8.26
N LYS A 39 2.21 54.90 7.76
CA LYS A 39 3.08 55.06 6.57
C LYS A 39 4.38 54.27 6.71
N GLU A 40 5.05 54.37 7.86
CA GLU A 40 6.33 53.70 8.11
C GLU A 40 6.23 52.17 8.10
N VAL A 41 5.07 51.56 8.46
CA VAL A 41 4.82 50.13 8.39
C VAL A 41 4.50 49.73 6.96
N ALA A 42 3.65 50.51 6.26
CA ALA A 42 3.28 50.29 4.87
C ALA A 42 4.49 50.35 3.92
N ASP A 43 5.37 51.34 4.09
CA ASP A 43 6.57 51.47 3.26
C ASP A 43 7.52 50.27 3.43
N LYS A 44 7.68 49.76 4.65
CA LYS A 44 8.48 48.57 4.93
C LYS A 44 7.86 47.32 4.35
N ALA A 45 6.55 47.15 4.47
CA ALA A 45 5.83 46.00 3.93
C ALA A 45 5.87 45.96 2.40
N LYS A 46 5.75 47.12 1.75
CA LYS A 46 5.89 47.28 0.30
C LYS A 46 7.31 46.90 -0.16
N ALA A 47 8.33 47.46 0.46
CA ALA A 47 9.72 47.12 0.13
C ALA A 47 10.02 45.62 0.35
N ALA A 48 9.44 45.02 1.39
CA ALA A 48 9.58 43.59 1.65
C ALA A 48 8.90 42.74 0.55
N GLN A 49 7.73 43.16 0.08
CA GLN A 49 7.03 42.48 -1.01
C GLN A 49 7.83 42.55 -2.31
N GLU A 50 8.38 43.72 -2.66
CA GLU A 50 9.26 43.93 -3.82
C GLU A 50 10.53 43.07 -3.73
N ALA A 51 11.19 43.03 -2.57
CA ALA A 51 12.35 42.21 -2.34
C ALA A 51 12.04 40.70 -2.52
N GLY A 52 10.92 40.22 -1.96
CA GLY A 52 10.54 38.84 -2.07
C GLY A 52 10.09 38.44 -3.48
N GLN A 53 9.42 39.33 -4.23
CA GLN A 53 9.10 39.11 -5.65
C GLN A 53 10.39 39.01 -6.51
N ALA A 54 11.43 39.71 -6.14
CA ALA A 54 12.75 39.57 -6.74
C ALA A 54 13.53 38.33 -6.27
N GLY A 55 12.89 37.46 -5.45
CA GLY A 55 13.53 36.25 -4.90
C GLY A 55 14.40 36.49 -3.66
N ASN A 56 14.52 37.71 -3.19
CA ASN A 56 15.33 38.06 -2.00
C ASN A 56 14.50 37.93 -0.72
N TYR A 57 14.08 36.72 -0.40
CA TYR A 57 13.21 36.43 0.76
C TYR A 57 13.87 36.77 2.11
N LYS A 58 15.21 36.69 2.23
CA LYS A 58 15.91 37.08 3.46
C LYS A 58 15.78 38.56 3.73
N GLU A 59 15.91 39.39 2.70
CA GLU A 59 15.72 40.85 2.82
C GLU A 59 14.24 41.16 3.11
N ALA A 60 13.31 40.47 2.47
CA ALA A 60 11.89 40.60 2.78
C ALA A 60 11.58 40.32 4.27
N ILE A 61 12.14 39.25 4.81
CA ILE A 61 12.00 38.90 6.24
C ILE A 61 12.57 40.00 7.13
N ARG A 62 13.79 40.53 6.82
CA ARG A 62 14.44 41.59 7.58
C ARG A 62 13.56 42.86 7.63
N LEU A 63 13.06 43.30 6.50
CA LEU A 63 12.18 44.46 6.37
C LEU A 63 10.87 44.29 7.16
N LEU A 64 10.27 43.12 7.13
CA LEU A 64 9.04 42.82 7.87
C LEU A 64 9.27 42.76 9.39
N GLN A 65 10.41 42.23 9.82
CA GLN A 65 10.81 42.29 11.23
C GLN A 65 11.05 43.73 11.72
N GLU A 66 11.65 44.58 10.87
CA GLU A 66 11.78 46.02 11.15
C GLU A 66 10.41 46.71 11.23
N ALA A 67 9.45 46.30 10.37
CA ALA A 67 8.07 46.79 10.47
C ALA A 67 7.42 46.40 11.81
N LYS A 68 7.59 45.16 12.28
CA LYS A 68 7.13 44.73 13.61
C LYS A 68 7.79 45.51 14.76
N ALA A 69 9.04 45.86 14.62
CA ALA A 69 9.78 46.59 15.65
C ALA A 69 9.36 48.08 15.79
N LYS A 70 8.50 48.61 14.92
CA LYS A 70 7.99 50.03 15.00
C LYS A 70 6.97 50.25 16.11
N GLY A 71 6.86 49.34 17.04
CA GLY A 71 5.93 49.36 18.17
C GLY A 71 4.67 48.54 17.92
N PRO A 72 3.72 48.54 18.85
CA PRO A 72 2.49 47.73 18.73
C PRO A 72 1.81 48.01 17.39
N LEU A 73 1.63 46.95 16.60
CA LEU A 73 0.92 47.01 15.31
C LEU A 73 -0.58 47.12 15.53
N GLN A 74 -1.26 47.91 14.68
CA GLN A 74 -2.71 47.87 14.62
C GLN A 74 -3.17 46.51 14.09
N PRO A 75 -4.40 46.06 14.38
CA PRO A 75 -4.85 44.73 13.96
C PRO A 75 -4.71 44.44 12.45
N ALA A 76 -4.94 45.42 11.60
CA ALA A 76 -4.78 45.31 10.15
C ALA A 76 -3.30 45.22 9.72
N GLU A 77 -2.43 46.02 10.34
CA GLU A 77 -0.97 45.98 10.13
C GLU A 77 -0.42 44.62 10.57
N GLU A 78 -0.78 44.16 11.77
CA GLU A 78 -0.36 42.87 12.31
C GLU A 78 -0.73 41.72 11.37
N GLN A 79 -1.98 41.75 10.89
CA GLN A 79 -2.46 40.73 9.94
C GLN A 79 -1.60 40.73 8.65
N GLY A 80 -1.47 41.88 8.00
CA GLY A 80 -0.76 41.97 6.74
C GLY A 80 0.73 41.67 6.85
N VAL A 81 1.40 42.20 7.89
CA VAL A 81 2.82 41.91 8.15
C VAL A 81 3.03 40.39 8.42
N ASN A 82 2.16 39.75 9.19
CA ASN A 82 2.30 38.33 9.45
C ASN A 82 2.00 37.49 8.19
N GLU A 83 1.06 37.85 7.33
CA GLU A 83 0.83 37.16 6.05
C GLU A 83 2.04 37.26 5.12
N LEU A 84 2.65 38.44 5.02
CA LEU A 84 3.89 38.65 4.27
C LEU A 84 5.07 37.88 4.88
N LEU A 85 5.18 37.79 6.22
CA LEU A 85 6.17 36.95 6.88
C LEU A 85 6.00 35.47 6.60
N ILE A 86 4.77 34.96 6.62
CA ILE A 86 4.46 33.59 6.26
C ILE A 86 4.91 33.30 4.83
N TRP A 87 4.57 34.17 3.89
CA TRP A 87 4.99 34.08 2.50
C TRP A 87 6.50 34.11 2.34
N ALA A 88 7.18 35.11 2.93
CA ALA A 88 8.64 35.29 2.81
C ALA A 88 9.42 34.15 3.49
N ALA A 89 8.97 33.70 4.68
CA ALA A 89 9.57 32.57 5.40
C ALA A 89 9.43 31.26 4.63
N SER A 90 8.27 31.05 3.99
CA SER A 90 8.06 29.89 3.10
C SER A 90 9.01 29.94 1.89
N GLY A 91 9.12 31.06 1.23
CA GLY A 91 10.06 31.27 0.11
C GLY A 91 11.52 31.10 0.49
N ALA A 92 11.90 31.57 1.66
CA ALA A 92 13.25 31.42 2.24
C ALA A 92 13.50 29.97 2.75
N LYS A 93 12.47 29.14 2.86
CA LYS A 93 12.49 27.85 3.55
C LYS A 93 12.92 27.95 5.03
N ASP A 94 12.65 29.10 5.65
CA ASP A 94 12.84 29.29 7.08
C ASP A 94 11.63 28.71 7.83
N TYR A 95 11.64 27.40 7.97
CA TYR A 95 10.54 26.65 8.59
C TYR A 95 10.32 26.99 10.06
N ARG A 96 11.36 27.46 10.79
CA ARG A 96 11.21 27.88 12.18
C ARG A 96 10.44 29.20 12.28
N LEU A 97 10.82 30.18 11.49
CA LEU A 97 10.10 31.45 11.41
C LEU A 97 8.68 31.26 10.90
N LEU A 98 8.51 30.41 9.86
CA LEU A 98 7.20 30.07 9.30
C LEU A 98 6.27 29.51 10.38
N ALA A 99 6.71 28.51 11.14
CA ALA A 99 5.93 27.92 12.22
C ALA A 99 5.58 28.96 13.29
N ALA A 100 6.57 29.71 13.79
CA ALA A 100 6.36 30.71 14.82
C ALA A 100 5.35 31.79 14.39
N THR A 101 5.45 32.28 13.14
CA THR A 101 4.52 33.31 12.62
C THR A 101 3.10 32.76 12.48
N ILE A 102 2.93 31.52 12.03
CA ILE A 102 1.61 30.88 11.93
C ILE A 102 1.02 30.64 13.34
N GLU A 103 1.82 30.17 14.32
CA GLU A 103 1.39 29.99 15.70
C GLU A 103 0.90 31.33 16.28
N GLU A 104 1.69 32.41 16.12
CA GLU A 104 1.32 33.75 16.55
C GLU A 104 -0.02 34.18 15.94
N ARG A 105 -0.18 33.95 14.64
CA ARG A 105 -1.40 34.30 13.91
C ARG A 105 -2.63 33.53 14.40
N LEU A 106 -2.49 32.24 14.65
CA LEU A 106 -3.57 31.38 15.20
C LEU A 106 -3.91 31.75 16.64
N ALA A 107 -2.92 32.14 17.46
CA ALA A 107 -3.10 32.53 18.86
C ALA A 107 -3.96 33.78 19.02
N THR A 108 -4.06 34.64 18.00
CA THR A 108 -4.95 35.81 18.04
C THR A 108 -6.44 35.46 18.22
N GLY A 109 -6.83 34.21 17.95
CA GLY A 109 -8.23 33.76 17.96
C GLY A 109 -9.10 34.36 16.86
N ARG A 110 -8.54 35.20 15.99
CA ARG A 110 -9.24 35.89 14.88
C ARG A 110 -9.28 35.07 13.61
N VAL A 111 -8.40 34.07 13.48
CA VAL A 111 -8.29 33.19 12.31
C VAL A 111 -9.33 32.08 12.42
N ARG A 112 -10.27 32.02 11.47
CA ARG A 112 -11.37 31.06 11.49
C ARG A 112 -11.69 30.52 10.09
N GLY A 113 -12.47 29.45 10.00
CA GLY A 113 -12.96 28.90 8.75
C GLY A 113 -11.81 28.43 7.83
N ASN A 114 -11.91 28.75 6.55
CA ASN A 114 -10.92 28.31 5.56
C ASN A 114 -9.50 28.84 5.83
N ASP A 115 -9.36 30.06 6.34
CA ASP A 115 -8.06 30.63 6.67
C ASP A 115 -7.38 29.82 7.80
N GLN A 116 -8.13 29.43 8.82
CA GLN A 116 -7.63 28.55 9.88
C GLN A 116 -7.20 27.19 9.34
N ILE A 117 -8.00 26.58 8.46
CA ILE A 117 -7.68 25.30 7.82
C ILE A 117 -6.39 25.41 7.02
N GLN A 118 -6.22 26.46 6.22
CA GLN A 118 -5.00 26.68 5.43
C GLN A 118 -3.76 26.82 6.33
N LYS A 119 -3.85 27.63 7.37
CA LYS A 119 -2.75 27.86 8.32
C LYS A 119 -2.36 26.60 9.08
N LEU A 120 -3.36 25.85 9.59
CA LEU A 120 -3.10 24.58 10.25
C LEU A 120 -2.47 23.54 9.30
N ASN A 121 -2.89 23.52 8.03
CA ASN A 121 -2.33 22.63 7.03
C ASN A 121 -0.84 22.92 6.78
N VAL A 122 -0.50 24.21 6.56
CA VAL A 122 0.90 24.66 6.39
C VAL A 122 1.71 24.35 7.65
N LEU A 123 1.16 24.64 8.82
CA LEU A 123 1.84 24.45 10.10
C LEU A 123 2.15 22.96 10.37
N ALA A 124 1.19 22.06 10.12
CA ALA A 124 1.38 20.64 10.30
C ALA A 124 2.52 20.09 9.40
N GLY A 125 2.52 20.46 8.13
CA GLY A 125 3.61 20.12 7.19
C GLY A 125 4.96 20.73 7.59
N THR A 126 4.96 21.95 8.12
CA THR A 126 6.15 22.63 8.61
C THR A 126 6.75 21.90 9.81
N TYR A 127 5.94 21.51 10.79
CA TYR A 127 6.42 20.71 11.93
C TYR A 127 6.94 19.34 11.53
N TYR A 128 6.30 18.70 10.57
CA TYR A 128 6.80 17.43 10.03
C TYR A 128 8.19 17.61 9.40
N THR A 129 8.39 18.71 8.64
CA THR A 129 9.68 19.06 8.04
C THR A 129 10.76 19.35 9.09
N LEU A 130 10.39 20.01 10.18
CA LEU A 130 11.28 20.30 11.32
C LEU A 130 11.56 19.04 12.17
N GLY A 131 10.88 17.92 11.94
CA GLY A 131 10.98 16.71 12.75
C GLY A 131 10.27 16.81 14.11
N ASP A 132 9.48 17.86 14.35
CA ASP A 132 8.65 17.96 15.55
C ASP A 132 7.35 17.16 15.38
N LEU A 133 7.52 15.84 15.50
CA LEU A 133 6.44 14.89 15.27
C LEU A 133 5.27 15.04 16.26
N ARG A 134 5.54 15.48 17.50
CA ARG A 134 4.47 15.72 18.49
C ARG A 134 3.60 16.88 18.08
N LYS A 135 4.22 18.00 17.67
CA LYS A 135 3.47 19.16 17.14
C LYS A 135 2.80 18.82 15.81
N THR A 136 3.41 17.98 14.96
CA THR A 136 2.76 17.48 13.74
C THR A 136 1.44 16.78 14.06
N VAL A 137 1.45 15.83 14.99
CA VAL A 137 0.24 15.09 15.40
C VAL A 137 -0.81 16.06 15.92
N SER A 138 -0.49 16.88 16.94
CA SER A 138 -1.48 17.76 17.56
C SER A 138 -2.04 18.80 16.59
N THR A 139 -1.21 19.34 15.67
CA THR A 139 -1.66 20.31 14.66
C THR A 139 -2.52 19.65 13.59
N THR A 140 -2.17 18.42 13.16
CA THR A 140 -3.00 17.69 12.18
C THR A 140 -4.35 17.29 12.76
N GLU A 141 -4.42 16.91 14.04
CA GLU A 141 -5.68 16.65 14.73
C GLU A 141 -6.55 17.91 14.81
N GLN A 142 -5.96 19.08 15.11
CA GLN A 142 -6.66 20.36 15.06
C GLN A 142 -7.16 20.68 13.64
N LEU A 143 -6.37 20.41 12.61
CA LEU A 143 -6.74 20.59 11.21
C LEU A 143 -7.95 19.71 10.85
N ILE A 144 -7.92 18.43 11.20
CA ILE A 144 -9.04 17.50 10.97
C ILE A 144 -10.30 17.98 11.70
N LYS A 145 -10.16 18.43 12.95
CA LYS A 145 -11.28 19.02 13.71
C LYS A 145 -11.83 20.28 13.04
N ALA A 146 -10.96 21.18 12.57
CA ALA A 146 -11.37 22.40 11.85
C ALA A 146 -12.09 22.10 10.52
N ARG A 147 -11.82 20.96 9.90
CA ARG A 147 -12.53 20.43 8.72
C ARG A 147 -13.85 19.73 9.05
N GLY A 148 -14.31 19.77 10.29
CA GLY A 148 -15.56 19.11 10.72
C GLY A 148 -15.37 17.64 11.12
N GLY A 149 -14.17 17.24 11.48
CA GLY A 149 -13.87 15.88 12.00
C GLY A 149 -13.52 14.85 10.92
N THR A 150 -13.61 15.22 9.63
CA THR A 150 -13.22 14.32 8.53
C THR A 150 -11.90 14.80 7.92
N GLY A 151 -10.85 13.98 8.05
CA GLY A 151 -9.55 14.26 7.46
C GLY A 151 -9.54 13.95 5.96
N THR A 152 -8.78 14.75 5.20
CA THR A 152 -8.44 14.41 3.82
C THR A 152 -7.44 13.24 3.78
N ALA A 153 -7.25 12.64 2.62
CA ALA A 153 -6.21 11.61 2.46
C ALA A 153 -4.83 12.11 2.93
N ASP A 154 -4.47 13.36 2.59
CA ASP A 154 -3.18 13.95 2.96
C ASP A 154 -3.06 14.18 4.47
N ASP A 155 -4.13 14.65 5.12
CA ASP A 155 -4.17 14.84 6.57
C ASP A 155 -3.95 13.50 7.29
N LEU A 156 -4.67 12.45 6.87
CA LEU A 156 -4.57 11.11 7.46
C LEU A 156 -3.20 10.45 7.20
N ILE A 157 -2.62 10.67 6.03
CA ILE A 157 -1.26 10.20 5.70
C ILE A 157 -0.24 10.86 6.62
N LEU A 158 -0.29 12.18 6.75
CA LEU A 158 0.64 12.94 7.58
C LEU A 158 0.52 12.51 9.06
N LEU A 159 -0.72 12.42 9.57
CA LEU A 159 -0.99 12.00 10.94
C LEU A 159 -0.46 10.59 11.21
N GLY A 160 -0.83 9.62 10.38
CA GLY A 160 -0.44 8.22 10.56
C GLY A 160 1.07 8.01 10.49
N GLN A 161 1.75 8.74 9.61
CA GLN A 161 3.21 8.69 9.52
C GLN A 161 3.90 9.29 10.73
N ALA A 162 3.43 10.44 11.23
CA ALA A 162 3.96 11.06 12.43
C ALA A 162 3.75 10.16 13.66
N GLN A 163 2.57 9.56 13.80
CA GLN A 163 2.25 8.59 14.84
C GLN A 163 3.17 7.36 14.77
N PHE A 164 3.40 6.82 13.56
CA PHE A 164 4.30 5.68 13.37
C PHE A 164 5.75 6.00 13.78
N GLN A 165 6.26 7.17 13.37
CA GLN A 165 7.61 7.61 13.75
C GLN A 165 7.75 7.84 15.26
N LEU A 166 6.69 8.28 15.94
CA LEU A 166 6.61 8.37 17.40
C LEU A 166 6.48 7.01 18.09
N LYS A 167 6.45 5.90 17.31
CA LYS A 167 6.20 4.53 17.78
C LYS A 167 4.83 4.32 18.41
N ASN A 168 3.89 5.21 18.15
CA ASN A 168 2.49 5.02 18.54
C ASN A 168 1.78 4.16 17.48
N TYR A 169 2.18 2.89 17.41
CA TYR A 169 1.78 1.97 16.35
C TYR A 169 0.28 1.70 16.31
N GLN A 170 -0.38 1.68 17.47
CA GLN A 170 -1.83 1.47 17.54
C GLN A 170 -2.59 2.63 16.88
N ALA A 171 -2.25 3.87 17.21
CA ALA A 171 -2.86 5.04 16.60
C ALA A 171 -2.51 5.15 15.12
N ALA A 172 -1.24 4.88 14.76
CA ALA A 172 -0.78 4.88 13.38
C ALA A 172 -1.57 3.89 12.53
N ALA A 173 -1.75 2.65 12.99
CA ALA A 173 -2.54 1.64 12.27
C ALA A 173 -3.98 2.11 12.07
N ALA A 174 -4.66 2.59 13.12
CA ALA A 174 -6.03 3.07 13.03
C ALA A 174 -6.20 4.26 12.05
N THR A 175 -5.23 5.17 12.04
CA THR A 175 -5.22 6.31 11.11
C THR A 175 -4.93 5.87 9.67
N LEU A 176 -3.95 4.99 9.46
CA LEU A 176 -3.54 4.52 8.14
C LEU A 176 -4.60 3.61 7.50
N GLU A 177 -5.35 2.83 8.29
CA GLU A 177 -6.53 2.09 7.79
C GLU A 177 -7.59 3.00 7.18
N GLN A 178 -7.74 4.21 7.69
CA GLN A 178 -8.62 5.23 7.11
C GLN A 178 -7.97 5.95 5.92
N ALA A 179 -6.66 6.18 6.00
CA ALA A 179 -5.89 6.88 4.97
C ALA A 179 -5.86 6.10 3.64
N TYR A 180 -5.72 4.79 3.68
CA TYR A 180 -5.60 3.97 2.47
C TYR A 180 -6.83 4.05 1.56
N PRO A 181 -8.06 3.77 2.01
CA PRO A 181 -9.25 3.93 1.16
C PRO A 181 -9.50 5.40 0.78
N ALA A 182 -9.16 6.37 1.63
CA ALA A 182 -9.25 7.80 1.29
C ALA A 182 -8.28 8.16 0.15
N ALA A 183 -7.04 7.64 0.18
CA ALA A 183 -6.04 7.84 -0.88
C ALA A 183 -6.49 7.23 -2.22
N ARG A 184 -7.09 6.05 -2.19
CA ARG A 184 -7.67 5.42 -3.39
C ARG A 184 -8.79 6.26 -3.99
N ARG A 185 -9.75 6.70 -3.18
CA ARG A 185 -10.86 7.57 -3.64
C ARG A 185 -10.36 8.92 -4.19
N ALA A 186 -9.30 9.46 -3.59
CA ALA A 186 -8.68 10.71 -4.03
C ALA A 186 -7.77 10.55 -5.26
N GLY A 187 -7.67 9.36 -5.85
CA GLY A 187 -6.82 9.08 -7.02
C GLY A 187 -5.33 9.26 -6.76
N LYS A 188 -4.88 9.07 -5.51
CA LYS A 188 -3.44 9.14 -5.19
C LYS A 188 -2.67 8.07 -5.96
N SER A 189 -1.43 8.40 -6.35
CA SER A 189 -0.58 7.50 -7.14
C SER A 189 -0.37 6.14 -6.45
N GLN A 190 -0.12 5.12 -7.26
CA GLN A 190 0.19 3.77 -6.76
C GLN A 190 1.36 3.79 -5.77
N ALA A 191 2.39 4.61 -6.01
CA ALA A 191 3.53 4.74 -5.11
C ALA A 191 3.12 5.18 -3.69
N ILE A 192 2.16 6.11 -3.58
CA ILE A 192 1.61 6.56 -2.29
C ILE A 192 0.83 5.43 -1.63
N GLN A 193 -0.03 4.73 -2.39
CA GLN A 193 -0.82 3.62 -1.87
C GLN A 193 0.08 2.48 -1.35
N VAL A 194 1.11 2.11 -2.10
CA VAL A 194 2.12 1.13 -1.68
C VAL A 194 2.81 1.56 -0.40
N LYS A 195 3.23 2.83 -0.31
CA LYS A 195 3.91 3.34 0.89
C LYS A 195 3.02 3.31 2.13
N LEU A 196 1.73 3.62 1.99
CA LEU A 196 0.76 3.49 3.06
C LEU A 196 0.66 2.05 3.56
N LEU A 197 0.51 1.09 2.65
CA LEU A 197 0.44 -0.32 3.00
C LEU A 197 1.75 -0.84 3.61
N GLU A 198 2.92 -0.42 3.11
CA GLU A 198 4.21 -0.76 3.72
C GLU A 198 4.32 -0.25 5.17
N THR A 199 3.85 0.99 5.42
CA THR A 199 3.85 1.57 6.78
C THR A 199 2.85 0.84 7.69
N LEU A 200 1.68 0.50 7.15
CA LEU A 200 0.64 -0.25 7.86
C LEU A 200 1.13 -1.67 8.21
N ASN A 201 1.75 -2.38 7.24
CA ASN A 201 2.38 -3.68 7.47
C ASN A 201 3.45 -3.62 8.58
N ALA A 202 4.27 -2.57 8.59
CA ALA A 202 5.26 -2.36 9.64
C ALA A 202 4.62 -2.08 11.01
N ALA A 203 3.54 -1.29 11.05
CA ALA A 203 2.79 -1.04 12.29
C ALA A 203 2.20 -2.33 12.86
N TYR A 204 1.58 -3.17 12.04
CA TYR A 204 1.03 -4.46 12.48
C TYR A 204 2.11 -5.46 12.89
N PHE A 205 3.29 -5.41 12.27
CA PHE A 205 4.42 -6.20 12.72
C PHE A 205 4.84 -5.84 14.15
N GLU A 206 4.95 -4.55 14.46
CA GLU A 206 5.29 -4.06 15.81
C GLU A 206 4.17 -4.38 16.83
N LEU A 207 2.92 -4.36 16.40
CA LEU A 207 1.74 -4.71 17.20
C LEU A 207 1.56 -6.23 17.36
N LYS A 208 2.35 -7.05 16.67
CA LYS A 208 2.19 -8.52 16.61
C LYS A 208 0.78 -8.95 16.15
N ASN A 209 0.14 -8.14 15.32
CA ASN A 209 -1.16 -8.45 14.73
C ASN A 209 -0.97 -9.19 13.40
N ASP A 210 -0.76 -10.49 13.49
CA ASP A 210 -0.46 -11.33 12.33
C ASP A 210 -1.60 -11.39 11.32
N GLN A 211 -2.86 -11.31 11.76
CA GLN A 211 -4.01 -11.32 10.87
C GLN A 211 -4.05 -10.05 10.00
N LYS A 212 -4.02 -8.88 10.62
CA LYS A 212 -4.02 -7.59 9.90
C LYS A 212 -2.79 -7.40 9.03
N ARG A 213 -1.66 -7.94 9.48
CA ARG A 213 -0.45 -7.96 8.68
C ARG A 213 -0.63 -8.78 7.41
N LEU A 214 -1.25 -9.97 7.52
CA LEU A 214 -1.53 -10.82 6.37
C LEU A 214 -2.45 -10.12 5.35
N GLU A 215 -3.55 -9.52 5.80
CA GLU A 215 -4.45 -8.71 4.96
C GLU A 215 -3.69 -7.62 4.20
N THR A 216 -2.80 -6.91 4.89
CA THR A 216 -1.98 -5.84 4.27
C THR A 216 -0.99 -6.36 3.23
N LEU A 217 -0.37 -7.53 3.51
CA LEU A 217 0.54 -8.19 2.56
C LEU A 217 -0.21 -8.68 1.31
N HIS A 218 -1.46 -9.14 1.44
CA HIS A 218 -2.31 -9.48 0.30
C HIS A 218 -2.54 -8.26 -0.59
N GLN A 219 -2.92 -7.12 0.00
CA GLN A 219 -3.12 -5.87 -0.75
C GLN A 219 -1.84 -5.40 -1.45
N LEU A 220 -0.68 -5.53 -0.79
CA LEU A 220 0.62 -5.22 -1.40
C LEU A 220 0.92 -6.14 -2.58
N MET A 221 0.59 -7.43 -2.45
CA MET A 221 0.82 -8.42 -3.51
C MET A 221 -0.02 -8.13 -4.76
N VAL A 222 -1.25 -7.62 -4.59
CA VAL A 222 -2.13 -7.19 -5.69
C VAL A 222 -1.59 -5.94 -6.39
N ILE A 223 -1.25 -4.90 -5.60
CA ILE A 223 -0.88 -3.58 -6.15
C ILE A 223 0.52 -3.60 -6.76
N GLN A 224 1.48 -4.22 -6.07
CA GLN A 224 2.87 -4.24 -6.47
C GLN A 224 3.52 -5.56 -6.05
N PRO A 225 3.37 -6.64 -6.85
CA PRO A 225 4.01 -7.91 -6.57
C PRO A 225 5.53 -7.73 -6.52
N LYS A 226 6.13 -8.10 -5.38
CA LYS A 226 7.58 -8.08 -5.17
C LYS A 226 8.01 -9.34 -4.43
N THR A 227 9.22 -9.83 -4.74
CA THR A 227 9.81 -10.97 -4.02
C THR A 227 9.80 -10.78 -2.51
N SER A 228 10.16 -9.59 -2.01
CA SER A 228 10.19 -9.32 -0.58
C SER A 228 8.81 -9.32 0.10
N VAL A 229 7.74 -9.02 -0.62
CA VAL A 229 6.35 -9.14 -0.14
C VAL A 229 5.96 -10.62 -0.13
N PHE A 230 6.32 -11.35 -1.18
CA PHE A 230 6.06 -12.77 -1.30
C PHE A 230 6.77 -13.57 -0.20
N ASP A 231 8.05 -13.27 0.11
CA ASP A 231 8.80 -13.86 1.21
C ASP A 231 8.08 -13.69 2.57
N GLN A 232 7.54 -12.49 2.81
CA GLN A 232 6.78 -12.20 4.01
C GLN A 232 5.46 -12.99 4.05
N LEU A 233 4.77 -13.10 2.91
CA LEU A 233 3.56 -13.91 2.79
C LEU A 233 3.84 -15.38 3.09
N VAL A 234 4.83 -15.98 2.42
CA VAL A 234 5.23 -17.37 2.66
C VAL A 234 5.53 -17.59 4.15
N SER A 235 6.34 -16.71 4.75
CA SER A 235 6.69 -16.80 6.18
C SER A 235 5.45 -16.68 7.08
N GLN A 236 4.51 -15.82 6.72
CA GLN A 236 3.28 -15.63 7.50
C GLN A 236 2.35 -16.83 7.38
N TYR A 237 2.16 -17.39 6.17
CA TYR A 237 1.38 -18.60 5.96
C TYR A 237 1.95 -19.81 6.71
N GLN A 238 3.27 -19.98 6.69
CA GLN A 238 3.93 -21.04 7.45
C GLN A 238 3.69 -20.95 8.96
N ARG A 239 3.53 -19.74 9.51
CA ARG A 239 3.25 -19.54 10.94
C ARG A 239 1.78 -19.70 11.31
N THR A 240 0.87 -19.25 10.46
CA THR A 240 -0.57 -19.17 10.78
C THR A 240 -1.40 -20.32 10.19
N SER A 241 -1.00 -20.82 9.04
CA SER A 241 -1.65 -21.90 8.29
C SER A 241 -0.75 -23.13 8.19
N ALA A 242 0.22 -23.26 9.10
CA ALA A 242 1.14 -24.36 9.14
C ALA A 242 0.37 -25.68 9.03
N ASN A 243 0.62 -26.46 7.97
CA ASN A 243 -0.02 -27.73 7.61
C ASN A 243 -1.26 -27.65 6.70
N ASP A 244 -1.55 -26.52 6.04
CA ASP A 244 -2.48 -26.55 4.90
C ASP A 244 -1.70 -26.49 3.57
N PRO A 245 -1.41 -27.65 2.95
CA PRO A 245 -0.62 -27.71 1.72
C PRO A 245 -1.35 -27.06 0.53
N VAL A 246 -2.69 -26.96 0.58
CA VAL A 246 -3.49 -26.35 -0.48
C VAL A 246 -3.36 -24.82 -0.47
N ALA A 247 -3.37 -24.19 0.70
CA ALA A 247 -3.10 -22.76 0.81
C ALA A 247 -1.68 -22.45 0.28
N MET A 248 -0.70 -23.28 0.69
CA MET A 248 0.69 -23.11 0.28
C MET A 248 0.92 -23.31 -1.22
N ILE A 249 0.35 -24.35 -1.84
CA ILE A 249 0.51 -24.58 -3.28
C ILE A 249 -0.08 -23.43 -4.10
N ASN A 250 -1.24 -22.91 -3.70
CA ASN A 250 -1.87 -21.81 -4.38
C ASN A 250 -1.14 -20.47 -4.17
N LEU A 251 -0.48 -20.29 -3.04
CA LEU A 251 0.44 -19.17 -2.82
C LEU A 251 1.67 -19.27 -3.76
N TYR A 252 2.30 -20.44 -3.88
CA TYR A 252 3.42 -20.65 -4.79
C TYR A 252 3.01 -20.49 -6.27
N ARG A 253 1.84 -20.98 -6.67
CA ARG A 253 1.27 -20.73 -8.01
C ARG A 253 1.14 -19.23 -8.30
N LEU A 254 0.66 -18.46 -7.31
CA LEU A 254 0.58 -16.99 -7.40
C LEU A 254 1.97 -16.37 -7.58
N GLY A 255 2.95 -16.78 -6.78
CA GLY A 255 4.33 -16.31 -6.89
C GLY A 255 4.97 -16.61 -8.24
N ALA A 256 4.70 -17.80 -8.80
CA ALA A 256 5.18 -18.18 -10.13
C ALA A 256 4.53 -17.35 -11.24
N ARG A 257 3.22 -17.09 -11.14
CA ARG A 257 2.45 -16.30 -12.10
C ARG A 257 2.86 -14.82 -12.10
N THR A 258 3.10 -14.26 -10.93
CA THR A 258 3.52 -12.86 -10.77
C THR A 258 5.03 -12.66 -10.91
N ASN A 259 5.78 -13.74 -11.18
CA ASN A 259 7.22 -13.78 -11.38
C ASN A 259 8.04 -13.21 -10.19
N VAL A 260 7.61 -13.49 -8.96
CA VAL A 260 8.26 -13.01 -7.73
C VAL A 260 8.99 -14.11 -6.94
N LEU A 261 9.11 -15.31 -7.48
CA LEU A 261 9.81 -16.40 -6.82
C LEU A 261 11.30 -16.10 -6.66
N ALA A 262 11.81 -16.15 -5.44
CA ALA A 262 13.23 -16.15 -5.13
C ALA A 262 13.85 -17.53 -5.43
N LYS A 263 15.19 -17.60 -5.42
CA LYS A 263 15.92 -18.83 -5.71
C LYS A 263 15.50 -20.01 -4.84
N ASP A 264 15.32 -19.79 -3.55
CA ASP A 264 14.96 -20.82 -2.59
C ASP A 264 13.47 -21.25 -2.66
N HIS A 265 12.65 -20.49 -3.37
CA HIS A 265 11.24 -20.86 -3.57
C HIS A 265 11.02 -21.97 -4.58
N PHE A 266 11.93 -22.15 -5.53
CA PHE A 266 11.76 -23.20 -6.56
C PHE A 266 11.74 -24.62 -5.98
N ALA A 267 12.69 -24.92 -5.07
CA ALA A 267 12.73 -26.22 -4.39
C ALA A 267 11.53 -26.40 -3.46
N LYS A 268 11.20 -25.38 -2.65
CA LYS A 268 10.03 -25.42 -1.75
C LYS A 268 8.71 -25.58 -2.49
N TYR A 269 8.57 -24.94 -3.66
CA TYR A 269 7.40 -25.12 -4.50
C TYR A 269 7.30 -26.57 -5.01
N ALA A 270 8.44 -27.14 -5.45
CA ALA A 270 8.45 -28.52 -5.91
C ALA A 270 8.06 -29.51 -4.80
N ASP A 271 8.57 -29.33 -3.59
CA ASP A 271 8.22 -30.14 -2.43
C ASP A 271 6.70 -30.04 -2.14
N VAL A 272 6.15 -28.82 -2.02
CA VAL A 272 4.71 -28.62 -1.80
C VAL A 272 3.85 -29.18 -2.94
N ALA A 273 4.31 -29.08 -4.19
CA ALA A 273 3.60 -29.65 -5.34
C ALA A 273 3.51 -31.20 -5.26
N LEU A 274 4.59 -31.85 -4.80
CA LEU A 274 4.56 -33.31 -4.57
C LEU A 274 3.62 -33.68 -3.43
N ASP A 275 3.61 -32.91 -2.35
CA ASP A 275 2.71 -33.14 -1.20
C ASP A 275 1.22 -33.09 -1.61
N VAL A 276 0.87 -32.26 -2.59
CA VAL A 276 -0.50 -32.19 -3.14
C VAL A 276 -0.70 -33.08 -4.39
N SER A 277 0.17 -34.05 -4.64
CA SER A 277 0.09 -34.96 -5.78
C SER A 277 0.08 -34.26 -7.14
N SER A 278 0.88 -33.20 -7.28
CA SER A 278 1.05 -32.44 -8.54
C SER A 278 2.47 -32.57 -9.12
N PRO A 279 2.90 -33.78 -9.52
CA PRO A 279 4.28 -34.03 -9.92
C PRO A 279 4.72 -33.23 -11.16
N GLY A 280 3.80 -32.89 -12.06
CA GLY A 280 4.12 -32.07 -13.22
C GLY A 280 4.47 -30.63 -12.87
N GLU A 281 3.86 -30.06 -11.82
CA GLU A 281 4.26 -28.74 -11.29
C GLU A 281 5.66 -28.83 -10.65
N ALA A 282 5.89 -29.87 -9.84
CA ALA A 282 7.19 -30.14 -9.24
C ALA A 282 8.29 -30.26 -10.31
N ALA A 283 8.09 -31.07 -11.33
CA ALA A 283 9.03 -31.23 -12.42
C ALA A 283 9.33 -29.89 -13.13
N ARG A 284 8.29 -29.12 -13.48
CA ARG A 284 8.46 -27.80 -14.11
C ARG A 284 9.25 -26.82 -13.25
N MET A 285 9.01 -26.80 -11.93
CA MET A 285 9.72 -25.90 -11.03
C MET A 285 11.18 -26.31 -10.82
N LEU A 286 11.46 -27.60 -10.70
CA LEU A 286 12.83 -28.10 -10.63
C LEU A 286 13.60 -27.80 -11.93
N GLU A 287 13.02 -28.07 -13.10
CA GLU A 287 13.64 -27.77 -14.39
C GLU A 287 13.92 -26.26 -14.55
N ARG A 288 12.92 -25.42 -14.25
CA ARG A 288 13.08 -23.96 -14.32
C ARG A 288 14.13 -23.46 -13.33
N GLY A 289 14.13 -23.98 -12.10
CA GLY A 289 15.09 -23.63 -11.07
C GLY A 289 16.52 -24.02 -11.44
N MET A 290 16.72 -25.23 -11.98
CA MET A 290 18.03 -25.68 -12.47
C MET A 290 18.50 -24.92 -13.72
N ALA A 291 17.58 -24.59 -14.63
CA ALA A 291 17.89 -23.82 -15.83
C ALA A 291 18.33 -22.39 -15.51
N SER A 292 17.71 -21.77 -14.51
CA SER A 292 18.06 -20.42 -14.06
C SER A 292 19.24 -20.36 -13.07
N GLY A 293 19.78 -21.52 -12.64
CA GLY A 293 20.80 -21.59 -11.59
C GLY A 293 20.27 -21.26 -10.19
N ALA A 294 18.96 -21.24 -9.99
CA ALA A 294 18.33 -21.05 -8.69
C ALA A 294 18.44 -22.31 -7.81
N ILE A 295 18.42 -23.50 -8.43
CA ILE A 295 18.61 -24.80 -7.80
C ILE A 295 19.88 -25.43 -8.36
N ALA A 296 20.70 -26.01 -7.49
CA ALA A 296 21.89 -26.75 -7.91
C ALA A 296 21.49 -28.00 -8.71
N ARG A 297 22.30 -28.38 -9.71
CA ARG A 297 22.15 -29.62 -10.47
C ARG A 297 22.86 -30.78 -9.76
N ASP A 298 22.60 -30.94 -8.47
CA ASP A 298 23.13 -32.02 -7.65
C ASP A 298 22.31 -33.31 -7.77
N ASP A 299 22.82 -34.39 -7.24
CA ASP A 299 22.19 -35.72 -7.28
C ASP A 299 20.83 -35.74 -6.62
N ARG A 300 20.63 -34.97 -5.54
CA ARG A 300 19.34 -34.88 -4.83
C ARG A 300 18.26 -34.29 -5.72
N ASN A 301 18.54 -33.14 -6.31
CA ASN A 301 17.56 -32.41 -7.14
C ASN A 301 17.30 -33.15 -8.46
N GLN A 302 18.32 -33.85 -9.02
CA GLN A 302 18.14 -34.68 -10.21
C GLN A 302 17.28 -35.90 -9.90
N ARG A 303 17.47 -36.58 -8.77
CA ARG A 303 16.59 -37.70 -8.33
C ARG A 303 15.17 -37.23 -8.13
N LEU A 304 14.96 -36.11 -7.41
CA LEU A 304 13.63 -35.53 -7.19
C LEU A 304 12.93 -35.22 -8.52
N LEU A 305 13.65 -34.67 -9.49
CA LEU A 305 13.11 -34.43 -10.84
C LEU A 305 12.77 -35.73 -11.56
N ALA A 306 13.62 -36.76 -11.47
CA ALA A 306 13.38 -38.06 -12.09
C ALA A 306 12.12 -38.73 -11.49
N ASP A 307 11.99 -38.68 -10.16
CA ASP A 307 10.83 -39.23 -9.44
C ASP A 307 9.54 -38.47 -9.82
N ALA A 308 9.58 -37.16 -9.88
CA ALA A 308 8.45 -36.34 -10.32
C ALA A 308 8.02 -36.69 -11.76
N LYS A 309 8.99 -36.86 -12.67
CA LYS A 309 8.72 -37.27 -14.05
C LYS A 309 8.13 -38.68 -14.13
N GLN A 310 8.66 -39.62 -13.35
CA GLN A 310 8.13 -40.98 -13.30
C GLN A 310 6.66 -40.99 -12.82
N GLN A 311 6.35 -40.25 -11.76
CA GLN A 311 4.99 -40.10 -11.28
C GLN A 311 4.08 -39.45 -12.34
N LEU A 312 4.57 -38.44 -13.06
CA LEU A 312 3.83 -37.78 -14.14
C LEU A 312 3.49 -38.73 -15.27
N GLU A 313 4.46 -39.59 -15.68
CA GLU A 313 4.23 -40.62 -16.70
C GLU A 313 3.23 -41.70 -16.21
N ALA A 314 3.26 -42.04 -14.93
CA ALA A 314 2.28 -42.94 -14.35
C ALA A 314 0.83 -42.39 -14.42
N LEU A 315 0.65 -41.09 -14.20
CA LEU A 315 -0.64 -40.40 -14.30
C LEU A 315 -1.22 -40.37 -15.72
N LYS A 316 -0.40 -40.48 -16.75
CA LYS A 316 -0.86 -40.52 -18.15
C LYS A 316 -1.48 -41.90 -18.51
N LYS A 317 -1.04 -42.94 -17.81
CA LYS A 317 -1.53 -44.29 -18.11
C LYS A 317 -3.01 -44.47 -17.71
N GLY A 318 -3.83 -44.89 -18.67
CA GLY A 318 -5.25 -45.13 -18.44
C GLY A 318 -6.12 -43.87 -18.22
N LEU A 319 -5.59 -42.68 -18.52
CA LEU A 319 -6.29 -41.42 -18.28
C LEU A 319 -7.63 -41.29 -19.00
N ASP A 320 -7.72 -41.76 -20.27
CA ASP A 320 -8.97 -41.73 -21.03
C ASP A 320 -10.01 -42.70 -20.44
N GLN A 321 -9.61 -43.83 -19.88
CA GLN A 321 -10.50 -44.72 -19.19
C GLN A 321 -10.99 -44.13 -17.88
N GLN A 322 -10.06 -43.55 -17.08
CA GLN A 322 -10.43 -42.86 -15.84
C GLN A 322 -11.40 -41.71 -16.10
N GLU A 323 -11.22 -40.94 -17.20
CA GLU A 323 -12.17 -39.88 -17.57
C GLU A 323 -13.56 -40.43 -17.91
N ARG A 324 -13.65 -41.55 -18.64
CA ARG A 324 -14.96 -42.19 -18.93
C ARG A 324 -15.64 -42.70 -17.66
N GLU A 325 -14.88 -43.36 -16.78
CA GLU A 325 -15.40 -43.87 -15.50
C GLU A 325 -15.86 -42.73 -14.59
N ALA A 326 -15.05 -41.65 -14.46
CA ALA A 326 -15.45 -40.51 -13.66
C ALA A 326 -16.75 -39.86 -14.16
N ARG A 327 -16.92 -39.73 -15.48
CA ARG A 327 -18.18 -39.21 -16.05
C ARG A 327 -19.41 -40.01 -15.68
N ALA A 328 -19.29 -41.33 -15.53
CA ALA A 328 -20.39 -42.22 -15.18
C ALA A 328 -20.76 -42.20 -13.67
N ILE A 329 -19.82 -41.78 -12.80
CA ILE A 329 -20.00 -41.75 -11.35
C ILE A 329 -20.80 -40.51 -10.94
N PRO A 330 -21.90 -40.63 -10.12
CA PRO A 330 -22.71 -39.48 -9.73
C PRO A 330 -22.05 -38.55 -8.73
N ALA A 331 -20.96 -38.94 -8.06
CA ALA A 331 -20.20 -38.10 -7.11
C ALA A 331 -19.03 -37.39 -7.79
N GLY A 332 -18.77 -36.15 -7.40
CA GLY A 332 -17.76 -35.31 -8.03
C GLY A 332 -16.30 -35.61 -7.67
N GLU A 333 -16.05 -36.47 -6.68
CA GLU A 333 -14.70 -36.71 -6.16
C GLU A 333 -13.71 -37.25 -7.22
N GLN A 334 -14.19 -38.11 -8.14
CA GLN A 334 -13.35 -38.63 -9.22
C GLN A 334 -13.03 -37.56 -10.26
N ASP A 335 -14.02 -36.70 -10.59
CA ASP A 335 -13.78 -35.54 -11.47
C ASP A 335 -12.82 -34.52 -10.81
N ALA A 336 -12.86 -34.34 -9.49
CA ALA A 336 -11.91 -33.48 -8.77
C ALA A 336 -10.46 -33.99 -8.88
N ARG A 337 -10.27 -35.31 -8.74
CA ARG A 337 -8.96 -35.96 -8.95
C ARG A 337 -8.47 -35.80 -10.39
N LEU A 338 -9.36 -36.00 -11.36
CA LEU A 338 -9.05 -35.81 -12.78
C LEU A 338 -8.71 -34.35 -13.08
N ALA A 339 -9.38 -33.37 -12.46
CA ALA A 339 -9.06 -31.98 -12.61
C ALA A 339 -7.62 -31.68 -12.19
N LEU A 340 -7.18 -32.20 -11.04
CA LEU A 340 -5.79 -32.08 -10.60
C LEU A 340 -4.82 -32.81 -11.54
N THR A 341 -5.18 -34.02 -12.01
CA THR A 341 -4.38 -34.78 -12.97
C THR A 341 -4.19 -33.99 -14.27
N PHE A 342 -5.24 -33.44 -14.85
CA PHE A 342 -5.13 -32.62 -16.06
C PHE A 342 -4.32 -31.34 -15.81
N TYR A 343 -4.50 -30.68 -14.64
CA TYR A 343 -3.74 -29.49 -14.28
C TYR A 343 -2.25 -29.79 -14.20
N THR A 344 -1.85 -30.83 -13.49
CA THR A 344 -0.44 -31.24 -13.36
C THR A 344 0.18 -31.60 -14.71
N LEU A 345 -0.60 -32.18 -15.63
CA LEU A 345 -0.19 -32.46 -17.02
C LEU A 345 -0.13 -31.21 -17.90
N GLY A 346 -0.54 -30.03 -17.41
CA GLY A 346 -0.60 -28.79 -18.17
C GLY A 346 -1.79 -28.66 -19.11
N ASN A 347 -2.75 -29.60 -19.03
CA ASN A 347 -3.99 -29.51 -19.81
C ASN A 347 -5.06 -28.73 -19.03
N TYR A 348 -4.88 -27.42 -18.97
CA TYR A 348 -5.71 -26.54 -18.17
C TYR A 348 -7.18 -26.47 -18.65
N ALA A 349 -7.44 -26.70 -19.94
CA ALA A 349 -8.81 -26.75 -20.48
C ALA A 349 -9.56 -27.96 -19.89
N LYS A 350 -8.99 -29.16 -20.01
CA LYS A 350 -9.60 -30.36 -19.42
C LYS A 350 -9.65 -30.29 -17.89
N ALA A 351 -8.66 -29.66 -17.25
CA ALA A 351 -8.66 -29.42 -15.81
C ALA A 351 -9.88 -28.57 -15.38
N ALA A 352 -10.14 -27.47 -16.08
CA ALA A 352 -11.28 -26.61 -15.81
C ALA A 352 -12.63 -27.32 -16.06
N GLU A 353 -12.73 -28.10 -17.13
CA GLU A 353 -13.95 -28.90 -17.42
C GLU A 353 -14.22 -29.96 -16.35
N ALA A 354 -13.19 -30.71 -15.94
CA ALA A 354 -13.33 -31.71 -14.90
C ALA A 354 -13.66 -31.09 -13.54
N ALA A 355 -13.05 -29.96 -13.19
CA ALA A 355 -13.36 -29.24 -11.97
C ALA A 355 -14.81 -28.72 -11.95
N LYS A 356 -15.34 -28.20 -13.07
CA LYS A 356 -16.74 -27.79 -13.19
C LYS A 356 -17.68 -28.99 -12.98
N ARG A 357 -17.43 -30.11 -13.64
CA ARG A 357 -18.25 -31.34 -13.43
C ARG A 357 -18.19 -31.80 -12.00
N ALA A 358 -17.02 -31.74 -11.35
CA ALA A 358 -16.86 -32.10 -9.95
C ALA A 358 -17.78 -31.26 -9.04
N LEU A 359 -17.79 -29.96 -9.25
CA LEU A 359 -18.62 -29.02 -8.49
C LEU A 359 -20.11 -29.21 -8.78
N GLU A 360 -20.50 -29.46 -10.02
CA GLU A 360 -21.89 -29.75 -10.43
C GLU A 360 -22.42 -31.02 -9.79
N LYS A 361 -21.62 -32.09 -9.75
CA LYS A 361 -22.00 -33.38 -9.12
C LYS A 361 -22.03 -33.28 -7.59
N GLY A 362 -21.21 -32.40 -7.01
CA GLY A 362 -21.08 -32.24 -5.56
C GLY A 362 -20.52 -33.47 -4.86
N ARG A 363 -20.83 -33.63 -3.56
CA ARG A 363 -20.28 -34.71 -2.70
C ARG A 363 -18.75 -34.72 -2.70
N LEU A 364 -18.17 -33.54 -2.52
CA LEU A 364 -16.73 -33.31 -2.48
C LEU A 364 -16.25 -33.24 -1.03
N ASN A 365 -15.11 -33.86 -0.76
CA ASN A 365 -14.44 -33.72 0.54
C ASN A 365 -13.88 -32.35 0.77
N ARG A 366 -13.33 -31.75 -0.28
CA ARG A 366 -12.68 -30.42 -0.26
C ARG A 366 -13.18 -29.57 -1.45
N PRO A 367 -14.41 -29.03 -1.37
CA PRO A 367 -14.94 -28.17 -2.44
C PRO A 367 -14.10 -26.90 -2.64
N ASP A 368 -13.50 -26.38 -1.58
CA ASP A 368 -12.58 -25.24 -1.61
C ASP A 368 -11.38 -25.49 -2.54
N ASP A 369 -10.78 -26.69 -2.47
CA ASP A 369 -9.64 -27.06 -3.33
C ASP A 369 -10.05 -27.12 -4.80
N VAL A 370 -11.24 -27.66 -5.09
CA VAL A 370 -11.76 -27.77 -6.45
C VAL A 370 -12.07 -26.37 -7.01
N HIS A 371 -12.63 -25.48 -6.20
CA HIS A 371 -12.86 -24.09 -6.57
C HIS A 371 -11.54 -23.36 -6.84
N MET A 372 -10.53 -23.49 -5.96
CA MET A 372 -9.20 -22.95 -6.20
C MET A 372 -8.57 -23.47 -7.49
N LEU A 373 -8.66 -24.80 -7.71
CA LEU A 373 -8.09 -25.44 -8.90
C LEU A 373 -8.77 -24.96 -10.19
N LEU A 374 -10.11 -24.82 -10.17
CA LEU A 374 -10.85 -24.25 -11.30
C LEU A 374 -10.42 -22.81 -11.58
N GLY A 375 -10.33 -21.98 -10.55
CA GLY A 375 -9.89 -20.61 -10.67
C GLY A 375 -8.49 -20.49 -11.29
N VAL A 376 -7.50 -21.23 -10.75
CA VAL A 376 -6.13 -21.17 -11.27
C VAL A 376 -6.01 -21.76 -12.69
N ALA A 377 -6.79 -22.80 -13.01
CA ALA A 377 -6.83 -23.35 -14.37
C ALA A 377 -7.37 -22.32 -15.39
N LEU A 378 -8.42 -21.59 -15.02
CA LEU A 378 -8.97 -20.49 -15.83
C LEU A 378 -7.97 -19.34 -15.98
N MET A 379 -7.19 -19.04 -14.93
CA MET A 379 -6.11 -18.06 -15.01
C MET A 379 -5.01 -18.47 -15.99
N GLU A 380 -4.62 -19.74 -16.02
CA GLU A 380 -3.66 -20.26 -17.01
C GLU A 380 -4.19 -20.16 -18.44
N LEU A 381 -5.51 -20.28 -18.62
CA LEU A 381 -6.19 -20.07 -19.91
C LEU A 381 -6.41 -18.59 -20.27
N LYS A 382 -5.91 -17.65 -19.48
CA LYS A 382 -6.12 -16.19 -19.63
C LYS A 382 -7.61 -15.77 -19.54
N ARG A 383 -8.39 -16.52 -18.82
CA ARG A 383 -9.85 -16.32 -18.59
C ARG A 383 -10.11 -15.77 -17.18
N GLY A 384 -9.36 -14.71 -16.78
CA GLY A 384 -9.37 -14.20 -15.41
C GLY A 384 -10.76 -13.82 -14.90
N LYS A 385 -11.56 -13.11 -15.70
CA LYS A 385 -12.94 -12.74 -15.29
C LYS A 385 -13.83 -13.94 -14.95
N GLU A 386 -13.64 -15.05 -15.64
CA GLU A 386 -14.38 -16.29 -15.37
C GLU A 386 -13.87 -17.05 -14.14
N ALA A 387 -12.63 -16.75 -13.71
CA ALA A 387 -12.05 -17.35 -12.50
C ALA A 387 -12.58 -16.71 -11.20
N ILE A 388 -13.03 -15.46 -11.24
CA ILE A 388 -13.47 -14.67 -10.07
C ILE A 388 -14.52 -15.45 -9.23
N PRO A 389 -15.63 -15.96 -9.78
CA PRO A 389 -16.63 -16.68 -8.97
C PRO A 389 -16.07 -17.92 -8.28
N SER A 390 -15.05 -18.57 -8.88
CA SER A 390 -14.41 -19.74 -8.27
C SER A 390 -13.57 -19.35 -7.06
N PHE A 391 -12.83 -18.26 -7.13
CA PHE A 391 -12.08 -17.77 -5.98
C PHE A 391 -12.99 -17.28 -4.85
N GLU A 392 -14.10 -16.59 -5.18
CA GLU A 392 -15.10 -16.19 -4.20
C GLU A 392 -15.76 -17.37 -3.49
N ALA A 393 -15.98 -18.46 -4.22
CA ALA A 393 -16.55 -19.69 -3.65
C ALA A 393 -15.53 -20.39 -2.73
N ALA A 394 -14.24 -20.43 -3.11
CA ALA A 394 -13.17 -20.97 -2.28
C ALA A 394 -12.99 -20.16 -0.98
N GLU A 395 -13.02 -18.82 -1.09
CA GLU A 395 -12.95 -17.90 0.05
C GLU A 395 -14.04 -18.19 1.10
N LYS A 396 -15.27 -18.41 0.63
CA LYS A 396 -16.42 -18.72 1.50
C LYS A 396 -16.39 -20.13 2.09
N ALA A 397 -15.83 -21.08 1.35
CA ALA A 397 -15.85 -22.49 1.73
C ALA A 397 -14.84 -22.85 2.83
N ASN A 398 -13.68 -22.16 2.88
CA ASN A 398 -12.63 -22.48 3.84
C ASN A 398 -11.81 -21.25 4.26
N PRO A 399 -11.88 -20.81 5.53
CA PRO A 399 -11.13 -19.69 6.05
C PRO A 399 -9.60 -19.81 5.89
N LYS A 400 -9.06 -21.05 5.82
CA LYS A 400 -7.62 -21.27 5.67
C LYS A 400 -7.08 -20.89 4.28
N VAL A 401 -7.92 -21.00 3.26
CA VAL A 401 -7.58 -20.63 1.89
C VAL A 401 -8.12 -19.25 1.51
N ALA A 402 -8.98 -18.65 2.35
CA ALA A 402 -9.68 -17.41 2.06
C ALA A 402 -8.73 -16.27 1.63
N GLY A 403 -7.66 -16.04 2.38
CA GLY A 403 -6.72 -14.97 2.06
C GLY A 403 -6.00 -15.17 0.72
N VAL A 404 -5.56 -16.37 0.39
CA VAL A 404 -4.91 -16.62 -0.91
C VAL A 404 -5.92 -16.58 -2.06
N ALA A 405 -7.17 -17.01 -1.81
CA ALA A 405 -8.26 -16.92 -2.78
C ALA A 405 -8.62 -15.46 -3.09
N GLU A 406 -8.68 -14.61 -2.07
CA GLU A 406 -8.89 -13.15 -2.21
C GLU A 406 -7.83 -12.52 -3.12
N VAL A 407 -6.53 -12.80 -2.86
CA VAL A 407 -5.46 -12.26 -3.71
C VAL A 407 -5.59 -12.74 -5.17
N TRP A 408 -5.91 -14.03 -5.38
CA TRP A 408 -6.14 -14.55 -6.71
C TRP A 408 -7.34 -13.89 -7.40
N ARG A 409 -8.45 -13.68 -6.68
CA ARG A 409 -9.63 -12.96 -7.18
C ARG A 409 -9.26 -11.56 -7.65
N ASP A 410 -8.52 -10.82 -6.82
CA ASP A 410 -8.13 -9.44 -7.12
C ASP A 410 -7.14 -9.37 -8.30
N VAL A 411 -6.20 -10.31 -8.38
CA VAL A 411 -5.30 -10.44 -9.55
C VAL A 411 -6.07 -10.84 -10.82
N ALA A 412 -7.16 -11.58 -10.70
CA ALA A 412 -8.00 -11.98 -11.84
C ALA A 412 -8.87 -10.82 -12.36
N GLY A 413 -9.20 -9.87 -11.49
CA GLY A 413 -10.02 -8.68 -11.81
C GLY A 413 -9.24 -7.51 -12.40
N GLY A 414 -7.92 -7.44 -12.21
CA GLY A 414 -7.03 -6.39 -12.74
C GLY A 414 -6.43 -6.77 -14.05
#